data_13f56a6f68b1170832a6610e2bafa34f
#
_entry.id   13f56a6f68b1170832a6610e2bafa34f
#
_cell.length_a   1.000
_cell.length_b   1.000
_cell.length_c   1.000
_cell.angle_alpha   90.00
_cell.angle_beta   90.00
_cell.angle_gamma   90.00
#
_symmetry.space_group_name_H-M   'P 1'
#
loop_
_entity.id
_entity.type
_entity.pdbx_description
1 polymer ?
#
loop_
_entity_poly.entity_id
_entity_poly.type
_entity_poly.pdbx_seq_one_letter_code
_entity_poly.pdbx_strand_id
1 'polypeptide(L)'
;MTALDRRGCCWQGVQYEEQDFAAKTGWAYLGIAIVLEVIATTMLKLSDGLARWQWAAASILLYAICFLALAPALKTIPVGVAYAIWSGVGIIAISVLGVWLFGQKLTMVQVAFMAMIIVGAVGLRATSAG
;
A
#
# COMPACT_ATOMS: atom_id res chain seq x y z
N MET A 1 -3.50 16.82 48.95
CA MET A 1 -2.81 17.79 48.12
C MET A 1 -1.82 17.04 47.23
N THR A 2 -2.15 16.97 46.01
CA THR A 2 -1.70 16.07 44.95
C THR A 2 -0.26 16.37 44.54
N ALA A 3 0.63 15.42 44.78
CA ALA A 3 1.91 15.35 44.10
C ALA A 3 1.63 15.04 42.62
N LEU A 4 1.59 16.07 41.82
CA LEU A 4 1.61 15.96 40.36
C LEU A 4 2.87 15.20 39.98
N ASP A 5 2.68 13.96 39.56
CA ASP A 5 3.73 13.07 39.08
C ASP A 5 4.34 13.65 37.81
N ARG A 6 5.47 14.33 37.98
CA ARG A 6 6.28 14.88 36.90
C ARG A 6 6.81 13.77 35.93
N ARG A 7 6.56 12.52 36.29
CA ARG A 7 6.92 11.34 35.47
C ARG A 7 5.94 11.08 34.34
N GLY A 8 4.69 11.59 34.45
CA GLY A 8 3.69 11.43 33.37
C GLY A 8 4.00 12.17 32.09
N CYS A 9 4.64 13.36 32.18
CA CYS A 9 4.94 14.16 30.99
C CYS A 9 6.09 13.60 30.13
N CYS A 10 7.11 13.00 30.73
CA CYS A 10 8.21 12.38 30.00
C CYS A 10 7.78 11.09 29.27
N TRP A 11 6.93 10.29 29.89
CA TRP A 11 6.45 9.04 29.29
C TRP A 11 5.51 9.28 28.11
N GLN A 12 4.70 10.32 28.15
CA GLN A 12 3.84 10.69 27.02
C GLN A 12 4.66 11.13 25.80
N GLY A 13 5.73 11.89 26.00
CA GLY A 13 6.62 12.29 24.90
C GLY A 13 7.29 11.11 24.20
N VAL A 14 7.78 10.15 24.97
CA VAL A 14 8.43 8.93 24.42
C VAL A 14 7.41 8.07 23.65
N GLN A 15 6.17 7.95 24.13
CA GLN A 15 5.13 7.19 23.45
C GLN A 15 4.68 7.85 22.13
N TYR A 16 4.62 9.20 22.09
CA TYR A 16 4.31 9.92 20.85
C TYR A 16 5.37 9.73 19.78
N GLU A 17 6.64 9.77 20.17
CA GLU A 17 7.77 9.61 19.26
C GLU A 17 7.85 8.17 18.70
N GLU A 18 7.57 7.19 19.55
CA GLU A 18 7.53 5.78 19.14
C GLU A 18 6.32 5.47 18.22
N GLN A 19 5.17 6.06 18.49
CA GLN A 19 3.99 5.91 17.64
C GLN A 19 4.17 6.60 16.28
N ASP A 20 4.81 7.76 16.24
CA ASP A 20 5.08 8.50 15.02
C ASP A 20 6.10 7.78 14.13
N PHE A 21 7.13 7.19 14.75
CA PHE A 21 8.11 6.35 14.08
C PHE A 21 7.46 5.06 13.53
N ALA A 22 6.63 4.39 14.33
CA ALA A 22 5.91 3.19 13.93
C ALA A 22 4.95 3.46 12.76
N ALA A 23 4.25 4.60 12.80
CA ALA A 23 3.37 5.03 11.73
C ALA A 23 4.14 5.29 10.43
N LYS A 24 5.24 6.03 10.47
CA LYS A 24 6.10 6.28 9.30
C LYS A 24 6.67 4.98 8.72
N THR A 25 7.07 4.07 9.58
CA THR A 25 7.56 2.74 9.18
C THR A 25 6.45 1.93 8.52
N GLY A 26 5.22 1.96 9.01
CA GLY A 26 4.06 1.30 8.42
C GLY A 26 3.77 1.79 6.99
N TRP A 27 3.85 3.10 6.76
CA TRP A 27 3.68 3.67 5.42
C TRP A 27 4.79 3.27 4.45
N ALA A 28 6.03 3.16 4.93
CA ALA A 28 7.15 2.66 4.12
C ALA A 28 6.92 1.19 3.71
N TYR A 29 6.49 0.34 4.64
CA TYR A 29 6.15 -1.05 4.33
C TYR A 29 4.99 -1.17 3.34
N LEU A 30 3.96 -0.34 3.46
CA LEU A 30 2.87 -0.29 2.50
C LEU A 30 3.37 0.11 1.10
N GLY A 31 4.23 1.11 1.00
CA GLY A 31 4.85 1.52 -0.26
C GLY A 31 5.68 0.40 -0.91
N ILE A 32 6.48 -0.31 -0.11
CA ILE A 32 7.26 -1.46 -0.58
C ILE A 32 6.34 -2.57 -1.09
N ALA A 33 5.27 -2.87 -0.35
CA ALA A 33 4.28 -3.87 -0.75
C ALA A 33 3.64 -3.52 -2.11
N ILE A 34 3.27 -2.26 -2.33
CA ILE A 34 2.70 -1.79 -3.60
C ILE A 34 3.71 -1.98 -4.76
N VAL A 35 4.96 -1.62 -4.56
CA VAL A 35 6.00 -1.78 -5.60
C VAL A 35 6.20 -3.26 -5.93
N LEU A 36 6.31 -4.13 -4.92
CA LEU A 36 6.45 -5.57 -5.11
C LEU A 36 5.26 -6.19 -5.84
N GLU A 37 4.04 -5.76 -5.51
CA GLU A 37 2.83 -6.20 -6.18
C GLU A 37 2.82 -5.81 -7.66
N VAL A 38 3.17 -4.57 -7.97
CA VAL A 38 3.21 -4.07 -9.36
C VAL A 38 4.20 -4.88 -10.19
N ILE A 39 5.37 -5.20 -9.64
CA ILE A 39 6.36 -6.05 -10.30
C ILE A 39 5.83 -7.48 -10.44
N ALA A 40 5.26 -8.06 -9.37
CA ALA A 40 4.70 -9.39 -9.38
C ALA A 40 3.58 -9.56 -10.41
N THR A 41 2.66 -8.60 -10.48
CA THR A 41 1.56 -8.60 -11.45
C THR A 41 2.07 -8.45 -12.88
N THR A 42 3.09 -7.63 -13.11
CA THR A 42 3.73 -7.50 -14.41
C THR A 42 4.37 -8.81 -14.86
N MET A 43 5.08 -9.50 -13.95
CA MET A 43 5.65 -10.82 -14.24
C MET A 43 4.56 -11.87 -14.49
N LEU A 44 3.46 -11.81 -13.74
CA LEU A 44 2.32 -12.68 -13.95
C LEU A 44 1.74 -12.49 -15.36
N LYS A 45 1.64 -11.26 -15.84
CA LYS A 45 1.22 -10.97 -17.20
C LYS A 45 2.20 -11.55 -18.23
N LEU A 46 3.51 -11.45 -17.99
CA LEU A 46 4.56 -12.00 -18.85
C LEU A 46 4.60 -13.53 -18.83
N SER A 47 4.01 -14.18 -17.82
CA SER A 47 3.96 -15.65 -17.73
C SER A 47 3.00 -16.29 -18.73
N ASP A 48 2.21 -15.51 -19.44
CA ASP A 48 1.24 -15.98 -20.43
C ASP A 48 0.31 -17.07 -19.90
N GLY A 49 -0.48 -16.68 -18.87
CA GLY A 49 -1.40 -17.61 -18.21
C GLY A 49 -0.72 -18.75 -17.48
N LEU A 50 0.46 -18.52 -16.89
CA LEU A 50 1.31 -19.48 -16.18
C LEU A 50 2.04 -20.51 -17.09
N ALA A 51 1.94 -20.37 -18.41
CA ALA A 51 2.63 -21.27 -19.35
C ALA A 51 4.17 -21.14 -19.25
N ARG A 52 4.66 -19.94 -18.94
CA ARG A 52 6.09 -19.70 -18.71
C ARG A 52 6.39 -19.81 -17.23
N TRP A 53 6.67 -21.01 -16.76
CA TRP A 53 6.84 -21.34 -15.35
C TRP A 53 7.86 -20.46 -14.60
N GLN A 54 8.91 -20.00 -15.27
CA GLN A 54 9.92 -19.13 -14.65
C GLN A 54 9.34 -17.78 -14.20
N TRP A 55 8.56 -17.14 -15.07
CA TRP A 55 7.87 -15.89 -14.76
C TRP A 55 6.74 -16.10 -13.74
N ALA A 56 6.04 -17.23 -13.84
CA ALA A 56 5.01 -17.60 -12.89
C ALA A 56 5.59 -17.81 -11.49
N ALA A 57 6.67 -18.58 -11.35
CA ALA A 57 7.33 -18.83 -10.07
C ALA A 57 7.88 -17.53 -9.45
N ALA A 58 8.52 -16.67 -10.26
CA ALA A 58 9.01 -15.37 -9.80
C ALA A 58 7.86 -14.47 -9.31
N SER A 59 6.75 -14.44 -10.03
CA SER A 59 5.55 -13.68 -9.62
C SER A 59 5.00 -14.17 -8.29
N ILE A 60 4.82 -15.49 -8.12
CA ILE A 60 4.31 -16.08 -6.87
C ILE A 60 5.23 -15.75 -5.69
N LEU A 61 6.55 -15.86 -5.88
CA LEU A 61 7.52 -15.51 -4.85
C LEU A 61 7.42 -14.03 -4.45
N LEU A 62 7.32 -13.14 -5.43
CA LEU A 62 7.17 -11.70 -5.17
C LEU A 62 5.86 -11.37 -4.48
N TYR A 63 4.76 -12.04 -4.80
CA TYR A 63 3.51 -11.90 -4.06
C TYR A 63 3.66 -12.33 -2.61
N ALA A 64 4.34 -13.44 -2.34
CA ALA A 64 4.60 -13.88 -0.97
C ALA A 64 5.40 -12.82 -0.19
N ILE A 65 6.44 -12.26 -0.78
CA ILE A 65 7.24 -11.19 -0.16
C ILE A 65 6.40 -9.91 0.01
N CYS A 66 5.55 -9.58 -0.96
CA CYS A 66 4.61 -8.44 -0.88
C CYS A 66 3.71 -8.56 0.37
N PHE A 67 3.09 -9.72 0.60
CA PHE A 67 2.24 -9.94 1.77
C PHE A 67 3.04 -9.92 3.07
N LEU A 68 4.27 -10.43 3.09
CA LEU A 68 5.16 -10.32 4.25
C LEU A 68 5.52 -8.85 4.56
N ALA A 69 5.67 -8.02 3.54
CA ALA A 69 5.88 -6.59 3.71
C ALA A 69 4.61 -5.85 4.14
N LEU A 70 3.44 -6.28 3.67
CA LEU A 70 2.16 -5.68 4.03
C LEU A 70 1.79 -5.93 5.50
N ALA A 71 2.11 -7.10 6.05
CA ALA A 71 1.72 -7.49 7.41
C ALA A 71 2.15 -6.49 8.51
N PRO A 72 3.40 -5.96 8.54
CA PRO A 72 3.78 -4.92 9.48
C PRO A 72 3.02 -3.60 9.29
N ALA A 73 2.67 -3.23 8.06
CA ALA A 73 1.91 -2.02 7.77
C ALA A 73 0.52 -2.06 8.42
N LEU A 74 -0.13 -3.21 8.42
CA LEU A 74 -1.46 -3.42 9.02
C LEU A 74 -1.48 -3.35 10.55
N LYS A 75 -0.32 -3.33 11.22
CA LYS A 75 -0.24 -3.12 12.67
C LYS A 75 -0.47 -1.65 13.05
N THR A 76 -0.12 -0.73 12.17
CA THR A 76 -0.14 0.71 12.44
C THR A 76 -1.16 1.47 11.60
N ILE A 77 -1.58 0.91 10.47
CA ILE A 77 -2.54 1.51 9.57
C ILE A 77 -3.85 0.71 9.61
N PRO A 78 -5.02 1.35 9.78
CA PRO A 78 -6.30 0.67 9.70
C PRO A 78 -6.44 -0.11 8.39
N VAL A 79 -6.90 -1.34 8.47
CA VAL A 79 -6.95 -2.28 7.34
C VAL A 79 -7.69 -1.69 6.13
N GLY A 80 -8.83 -1.03 6.35
CA GLY A 80 -9.60 -0.40 5.28
C GLY A 80 -8.84 0.72 4.56
N VAL A 81 -8.08 1.54 5.31
CA VAL A 81 -7.25 2.63 4.76
C VAL A 81 -6.07 2.06 3.98
N ALA A 82 -5.37 1.06 4.55
CA ALA A 82 -4.25 0.40 3.88
C ALA A 82 -4.70 -0.22 2.55
N TYR A 83 -5.84 -0.91 2.57
CA TYR A 83 -6.40 -1.56 1.37
C TYR A 83 -6.84 -0.56 0.30
N ALA A 84 -7.50 0.53 0.71
CA ALA A 84 -7.96 1.57 -0.23
C ALA A 84 -6.77 2.25 -0.93
N ILE A 85 -5.70 2.54 -0.20
CA ILE A 85 -4.49 3.17 -0.77
C ILE A 85 -3.72 2.15 -1.62
N TRP A 86 -3.54 0.94 -1.12
CA TRP A 86 -2.87 -0.14 -1.85
C TRP A 86 -3.54 -0.41 -3.20
N SER A 87 -4.85 -0.63 -3.20
CA SER A 87 -5.59 -0.87 -4.43
C SER A 87 -5.64 0.36 -5.35
N GLY A 88 -5.87 1.55 -4.80
CA GLY A 88 -5.91 2.78 -5.60
C GLY A 88 -4.60 3.08 -6.30
N VAL A 89 -3.49 3.06 -5.58
CA VAL A 89 -2.15 3.29 -6.15
C VAL A 89 -1.75 2.14 -7.07
N GLY A 90 -2.04 0.89 -6.68
CA GLY A 90 -1.77 -0.30 -7.48
C GLY A 90 -2.46 -0.26 -8.85
N ILE A 91 -3.75 0.08 -8.89
CA ILE A 91 -4.52 0.20 -10.13
C ILE A 91 -3.88 1.23 -11.08
N ILE A 92 -3.49 2.40 -10.56
CA ILE A 92 -2.84 3.43 -11.39
C ILE A 92 -1.52 2.93 -11.94
N ALA A 93 -0.66 2.41 -11.07
CA ALA A 93 0.66 1.94 -11.45
C ALA A 93 0.58 0.84 -12.53
N ILE A 94 -0.29 -0.14 -12.33
CA ILE A 94 -0.51 -1.23 -13.30
C ILE A 94 -1.13 -0.72 -14.60
N SER A 95 -2.05 0.24 -14.52
CA SER A 95 -2.65 0.83 -15.73
C SER A 95 -1.64 1.60 -16.56
N VAL A 96 -0.78 2.38 -15.91
CA VAL A 96 0.32 3.11 -16.58
C VAL A 96 1.30 2.11 -17.23
N LEU A 97 1.72 1.08 -16.50
CA LEU A 97 2.58 0.04 -17.05
C LEU A 97 1.90 -0.76 -18.17
N GLY A 98 0.59 -0.99 -18.06
CA GLY A 98 -0.21 -1.64 -19.08
C GLY A 98 -0.19 -0.88 -20.40
N VAL A 99 -0.29 0.44 -20.36
CA VAL A 99 -0.16 1.31 -21.53
C VAL A 99 1.26 1.27 -22.07
N TRP A 100 2.24 1.42 -21.19
CA TRP A 100 3.65 1.61 -21.59
C TRP A 100 4.32 0.31 -22.06
N LEU A 101 4.12 -0.80 -21.32
CA LEU A 101 4.77 -2.08 -21.63
C LEU A 101 3.95 -2.96 -22.59
N PHE A 102 2.64 -2.89 -22.52
CA PHE A 102 1.75 -3.80 -23.25
C PHE A 102 0.92 -3.09 -24.33
N GLY A 103 1.11 -1.78 -24.52
CA GLY A 103 0.39 -1.00 -25.52
C GLY A 103 -1.14 -0.94 -25.29
N GLN A 104 -1.60 -1.14 -24.05
CA GLN A 104 -3.03 -1.08 -23.73
C GLN A 104 -3.55 0.35 -23.92
N LYS A 105 -4.78 0.48 -24.39
CA LYS A 105 -5.42 1.78 -24.56
C LYS A 105 -6.32 2.05 -23.36
N LEU A 106 -6.11 3.19 -22.70
CA LEU A 106 -7.00 3.69 -21.66
C LEU A 106 -8.00 4.66 -22.27
N THR A 107 -9.27 4.44 -21.99
CA THR A 107 -10.33 5.37 -22.36
C THR A 107 -10.46 6.48 -21.31
N MET A 108 -10.98 7.66 -21.69
CA MET A 108 -11.23 8.76 -20.74
C MET A 108 -12.17 8.35 -19.63
N VAL A 109 -13.12 7.46 -19.92
CA VAL A 109 -14.06 6.93 -18.91
C VAL A 109 -13.33 6.09 -17.87
N GLN A 110 -12.37 5.24 -18.27
CA GLN A 110 -11.54 4.47 -17.34
C GLN A 110 -10.69 5.37 -16.46
N VAL A 111 -10.07 6.41 -17.04
CA VAL A 111 -9.30 7.41 -16.28
C VAL A 111 -10.18 8.12 -15.26
N ALA A 112 -11.40 8.51 -15.62
CA ALA A 112 -12.35 9.14 -14.71
C ALA A 112 -12.69 8.22 -13.51
N PHE A 113 -12.98 6.95 -13.75
CA PHE A 113 -13.25 5.99 -12.66
C PHE A 113 -12.03 5.72 -11.80
N MET A 114 -10.82 5.66 -12.37
CA MET A 114 -9.59 5.57 -11.59
C MET A 114 -9.40 6.79 -10.69
N ALA A 115 -9.69 7.99 -11.18
CA ALA A 115 -9.66 9.21 -10.36
C ALA A 115 -10.67 9.15 -9.21
N MET A 116 -11.87 8.62 -9.43
CA MET A 116 -12.87 8.41 -8.37
C MET A 116 -12.39 7.45 -7.28
N ILE A 117 -11.69 6.37 -7.65
CA ILE A 117 -11.10 5.43 -6.69
C ILE A 117 -10.08 6.15 -5.79
N ILE A 118 -9.23 7.00 -6.37
CA ILE A 118 -8.24 7.78 -5.62
C ILE A 118 -8.93 8.74 -4.66
N VAL A 119 -9.91 9.50 -5.14
CA VAL A 119 -10.67 10.44 -4.31
C VAL A 119 -11.33 9.70 -3.14
N GLY A 120 -11.92 8.53 -3.38
CA GLY A 120 -12.48 7.68 -2.34
C GLY A 120 -11.44 7.20 -1.32
N ALA A 121 -10.27 6.77 -1.78
CA ALA A 121 -9.18 6.32 -0.90
C ALA A 121 -8.64 7.46 -0.03
N VAL A 122 -8.44 8.65 -0.60
CA VAL A 122 -8.01 9.84 0.13
C VAL A 122 -9.08 10.29 1.12
N GLY A 123 -10.35 10.28 0.73
CA GLY A 123 -11.48 10.60 1.60
C GLY A 123 -11.57 9.65 2.78
N LEU A 124 -11.42 8.35 2.55
CA LEU A 124 -11.42 7.34 3.61
C LEU A 124 -10.26 7.58 4.60
N ARG A 125 -9.07 7.87 4.09
CA ARG A 125 -7.93 8.21 4.96
C ARG A 125 -8.19 9.47 5.79
N ALA A 126 -8.71 10.52 5.18
CA ALA A 126 -8.97 11.78 5.86
C ALA A 126 -9.98 11.64 6.99
N THR A 127 -11.01 10.80 6.80
CA THR A 127 -12.05 10.51 7.80
C THR A 127 -11.60 9.50 8.86
N SER A 128 -10.61 8.67 8.59
CA SER A 128 -10.08 7.69 9.55
C SER A 128 -9.02 8.26 10.49
N ALA A 129 -8.54 9.47 10.24
CA ALA A 129 -7.55 10.16 11.08
C ALA A 129 -8.18 10.94 12.25
N GLY A 130 -9.50 10.84 12.42
CA GLY A 130 -10.25 11.45 13.53
C GLY A 130 -10.43 10.53 14.72
#